data_b13c903c397f80f019145b8d2a08f443
#
_entry.id   b13c903c397f80f019145b8d2a08f443
#
_cell.length_a   1.000
_cell.length_b   1.000
_cell.length_c   1.000
_cell.angle_alpha   90.00
_cell.angle_beta   90.00
_cell.angle_gamma   90.00
#
_symmetry.space_group_name_H-M   'P 1'
#
loop_
_entity.id
_entity.type
_entity.pdbx_description
1 polymer ?
#
loop_
_entity_poly.entity_id
_entity_poly.type
_entity_poly.pdbx_seq_one_letter_code
_entity_poly.pdbx_strand_id
1 'polypeptide(L)'
;MINYFNPNNTLKIINKIQKFVFALFIIVLLLGLVEALVLSPEDYKQSDSVRIMYVHVPSAWISLGIFSFISILSFGVFVFKNKNFSLITKSLAPSGFVFSIIALVTGSIWGKPTWGTWWAWDARITSMLLLSIFYLLFITSWKITTDTSKSEKISSIIAIIGLINIPVIKFSVEWWNTLHQPASVKILEETTIHSSMLTPLAIMTAAFALFSLLIFLMKYNTELLKIKNKGLDRL
;
A
#
# COMPACT_ATOMS: atom_id res chain seq x y z
N MET A 1 20.13 -1.52 -29.67
CA MET A 1 19.29 -0.91 -28.62
C MET A 1 18.24 -1.94 -28.19
N ILE A 2 18.23 -2.33 -26.93
CA ILE A 2 17.18 -3.19 -26.39
C ILE A 2 15.90 -2.37 -26.42
N ASN A 3 14.94 -2.79 -27.22
CA ASN A 3 13.68 -2.08 -27.39
C ASN A 3 12.81 -2.37 -26.14
N TYR A 4 13.04 -1.62 -25.06
CA TYR A 4 12.36 -1.75 -23.75
C TYR A 4 10.83 -1.59 -23.85
N PHE A 5 10.34 -1.09 -24.98
CA PHE A 5 8.91 -0.88 -25.25
C PHE A 5 8.26 -2.01 -26.04
N ASN A 6 8.99 -3.09 -26.38
CA ASN A 6 8.37 -4.27 -26.98
C ASN A 6 7.62 -5.06 -25.89
N PRO A 7 6.28 -5.18 -25.96
CA PRO A 7 5.49 -5.87 -24.95
C PRO A 7 5.98 -7.30 -24.65
N ASN A 8 6.48 -8.01 -25.63
CA ASN A 8 6.97 -9.37 -25.45
C ASN A 8 8.24 -9.44 -24.61
N ASN A 9 9.17 -8.50 -24.79
CA ASN A 9 10.40 -8.45 -24.01
C ASN A 9 10.10 -8.00 -22.57
N THR A 10 9.23 -7.00 -22.41
CA THR A 10 8.78 -6.54 -21.10
C THR A 10 8.10 -7.67 -20.32
N LEU A 11 7.20 -8.43 -20.92
CA LEU A 11 6.53 -9.58 -20.30
C LEU A 11 7.53 -10.67 -19.85
N LYS A 12 8.55 -10.99 -20.66
CA LYS A 12 9.59 -11.97 -20.29
C LYS A 12 10.40 -11.49 -19.07
N ILE A 13 10.79 -10.22 -19.05
CA ILE A 13 11.54 -9.62 -17.94
C ILE A 13 10.68 -9.63 -16.68
N ILE A 14 9.43 -9.17 -16.74
CA ILE A 14 8.51 -9.15 -15.60
C ILE A 14 8.32 -10.57 -15.04
N ASN A 15 8.10 -11.57 -15.86
CA ASN A 15 7.93 -12.96 -15.42
C ASN A 15 9.17 -13.50 -14.68
N LYS A 16 10.39 -13.13 -15.12
CA LYS A 16 11.62 -13.50 -14.42
C LYS A 16 11.73 -12.80 -13.07
N ILE A 17 11.44 -11.49 -13.03
CA ILE A 17 11.45 -10.69 -11.82
C ILE A 17 10.41 -11.20 -10.81
N GLN A 18 9.19 -11.53 -11.25
CA GLN A 18 8.14 -12.08 -10.40
C GLN A 18 8.58 -13.34 -9.65
N LYS A 19 9.23 -14.28 -10.34
CA LYS A 19 9.72 -15.51 -9.70
C LYS A 19 10.77 -15.23 -8.63
N PHE A 20 11.69 -14.30 -8.90
CA PHE A 20 12.71 -13.89 -7.96
C PHE A 20 12.11 -13.16 -6.74
N VAL A 21 11.23 -12.19 -6.99
CA VAL A 21 10.54 -11.43 -5.93
C VAL A 21 9.68 -12.36 -5.08
N PHE A 22 9.00 -13.35 -5.68
CA PHE A 22 8.22 -14.34 -4.94
C PHE A 22 9.10 -15.17 -4.00
N ALA A 23 10.22 -15.71 -4.49
CA ALA A 23 11.13 -16.49 -3.66
C ALA A 23 11.69 -15.64 -2.50
N LEU A 24 12.12 -14.42 -2.79
CA LEU A 24 12.62 -13.49 -1.79
C LEU A 24 11.54 -13.12 -0.77
N PHE A 25 10.31 -12.86 -1.22
CA PHE A 25 9.17 -12.59 -0.34
C PHE A 25 8.93 -13.72 0.65
N ILE A 26 8.91 -14.97 0.19
CA ILE A 26 8.67 -16.12 1.07
C ILE A 26 9.78 -16.22 2.14
N ILE A 27 11.05 -16.07 1.74
CA ILE A 27 12.18 -16.13 2.69
C ILE A 27 12.05 -15.02 3.74
N VAL A 28 11.87 -13.77 3.31
CA VAL A 28 11.79 -12.61 4.21
C VAL A 28 10.53 -12.68 5.09
N LEU A 29 9.39 -13.17 4.56
CA LEU A 29 8.18 -13.36 5.34
C LEU A 29 8.36 -14.39 6.44
N LEU A 30 8.96 -15.56 6.14
CA LEU A 30 9.19 -16.60 7.14
C LEU A 30 10.13 -16.11 8.23
N LEU A 31 11.22 -15.44 7.88
CA LEU A 31 12.10 -14.79 8.85
C LEU A 31 11.36 -13.76 9.69
N GLY A 32 10.56 -12.89 9.05
CA GLY A 32 9.77 -11.86 9.73
C GLY A 32 8.74 -12.45 10.69
N LEU A 33 8.09 -13.56 10.33
CA LEU A 33 7.13 -14.23 11.21
C LEU A 33 7.82 -14.86 12.43
N VAL A 34 8.96 -15.48 12.27
CA VAL A 34 9.74 -16.02 13.41
C VAL A 34 10.17 -14.87 14.33
N GLU A 35 10.73 -13.82 13.79
CA GLU A 35 11.15 -12.64 14.56
C GLU A 35 9.96 -11.97 15.28
N ALA A 36 8.84 -11.77 14.59
CA ALA A 36 7.69 -11.07 15.11
C ALA A 36 6.88 -11.86 16.15
N LEU A 37 6.72 -13.19 15.94
CA LEU A 37 5.82 -14.01 16.74
C LEU A 37 6.53 -14.84 17.82
N VAL A 38 7.81 -15.15 17.61
CA VAL A 38 8.56 -16.05 18.51
C VAL A 38 9.65 -15.30 19.28
N LEU A 39 10.46 -14.49 18.59
CA LEU A 39 11.66 -13.86 19.17
C LEU A 39 11.39 -12.46 19.73
N SER A 40 10.37 -11.76 19.24
CA SER A 40 10.02 -10.43 19.75
C SER A 40 9.56 -10.49 21.21
N PRO A 41 10.08 -9.60 22.09
CA PRO A 41 9.64 -9.52 23.47
C PRO A 41 8.18 -9.03 23.55
N GLU A 42 7.53 -9.36 24.66
CA GLU A 42 6.26 -8.77 25.05
C GLU A 42 6.44 -7.31 25.47
N ASP A 43 5.40 -6.51 25.23
CA ASP A 43 5.34 -5.14 25.76
C ASP A 43 4.84 -5.13 27.20
N TYR A 44 5.42 -4.29 28.06
CA TYR A 44 5.07 -4.22 29.48
C TYR A 44 3.64 -3.71 29.74
N LYS A 45 3.01 -3.01 28.79
CA LYS A 45 1.61 -2.52 28.89
C LYS A 45 0.63 -3.36 28.10
N GLN A 46 1.06 -3.85 26.93
CA GLN A 46 0.20 -4.47 25.93
C GLN A 46 0.36 -5.98 25.85
N SER A 47 1.33 -6.54 26.58
CA SER A 47 1.70 -7.97 26.53
C SER A 47 1.86 -8.44 25.06
N ASP A 48 1.35 -9.61 24.72
CA ASP A 48 1.42 -10.18 23.36
C ASP A 48 0.65 -9.40 22.28
N SER A 49 -0.31 -8.54 22.67
CA SER A 49 -1.08 -7.76 21.69
C SER A 49 -0.24 -6.78 20.88
N VAL A 50 0.95 -6.39 21.39
CA VAL A 50 1.92 -5.57 20.65
C VAL A 50 2.36 -6.23 19.33
N ARG A 51 2.33 -7.55 19.21
CA ARG A 51 2.73 -8.28 18.00
C ARG A 51 1.87 -7.95 16.78
N ILE A 52 0.63 -7.44 17.01
CA ILE A 52 -0.22 -6.92 15.94
C ILE A 52 0.46 -5.75 15.20
N MET A 53 1.31 -4.99 15.87
CA MET A 53 2.09 -3.90 15.31
C MET A 53 2.88 -4.32 14.05
N TYR A 54 3.44 -5.53 14.04
CA TYR A 54 4.27 -6.04 12.93
C TYR A 54 3.48 -6.32 11.64
N VAL A 55 2.15 -6.34 11.72
CA VAL A 55 1.26 -6.41 10.56
C VAL A 55 0.61 -5.05 10.30
N HIS A 56 0.12 -4.39 11.35
CA HIS A 56 -0.63 -3.15 11.26
C HIS A 56 0.22 -1.99 10.70
N VAL A 57 1.37 -1.74 11.32
CA VAL A 57 2.22 -0.58 10.97
C VAL A 57 2.78 -0.68 9.54
N PRO A 58 3.37 -1.81 9.09
CA PRO A 58 3.78 -1.97 7.71
C PRO A 58 2.64 -1.81 6.71
N SER A 59 1.44 -2.35 7.03
CA SER A 59 0.27 -2.20 6.15
C SER A 59 -0.14 -0.74 5.99
N ALA A 60 -0.18 0.01 7.08
CA ALA A 60 -0.49 1.43 7.05
C ALA A 60 0.55 2.23 6.23
N TRP A 61 1.84 2.00 6.46
CA TRP A 61 2.91 2.68 5.73
C TRP A 61 2.87 2.42 4.23
N ILE A 62 2.69 1.16 3.85
CA ILE A 62 2.64 0.76 2.43
C ILE A 62 1.40 1.34 1.77
N SER A 63 0.23 1.28 2.42
CA SER A 63 -0.98 1.88 1.87
C SER A 63 -0.83 3.39 1.65
N LEU A 64 -0.33 4.13 2.64
CA LEU A 64 -0.08 5.57 2.53
C LEU A 64 0.95 5.88 1.43
N GLY A 65 2.06 5.15 1.39
CA GLY A 65 3.11 5.33 0.39
C GLY A 65 2.62 5.06 -1.04
N ILE A 66 1.87 3.98 -1.25
CA ILE A 66 1.30 3.66 -2.55
C ILE A 66 0.31 4.73 -3.00
N PHE A 67 -0.60 5.20 -2.12
CA PHE A 67 -1.56 6.23 -2.51
C PHE A 67 -0.88 7.55 -2.85
N SER A 68 0.11 7.94 -2.06
CA SER A 68 0.92 9.14 -2.36
C SER A 68 1.60 9.03 -3.72
N PHE A 69 2.19 7.87 -4.02
CA PHE A 69 2.85 7.61 -5.30
C PHE A 69 1.85 7.60 -6.47
N ILE A 70 0.69 6.95 -6.30
CA ILE A 70 -0.42 6.99 -7.27
C ILE A 70 -0.83 8.44 -7.53
N SER A 71 -0.98 9.26 -6.51
CA SER A 71 -1.41 10.65 -6.64
C SER A 71 -0.39 11.51 -7.40
N ILE A 72 0.90 11.35 -7.10
CA ILE A 72 1.98 12.03 -7.82
C ILE A 72 1.99 11.62 -9.30
N LEU A 73 1.93 10.33 -9.60
CA LEU A 73 1.88 9.86 -10.98
C LEU A 73 0.58 10.29 -11.69
N SER A 74 -0.54 10.33 -10.97
CA SER A 74 -1.83 10.79 -11.50
C SER A 74 -1.80 12.27 -11.88
N PHE A 75 -1.09 13.09 -11.13
CA PHE A 75 -0.81 14.47 -11.55
C PHE A 75 -0.03 14.48 -12.88
N GLY A 76 0.98 13.63 -13.03
CA GLY A 76 1.71 13.44 -14.29
C GLY A 76 0.83 12.94 -15.45
N VAL A 77 -0.12 12.03 -15.18
CA VAL A 77 -1.14 11.60 -16.17
C VAL A 77 -2.01 12.77 -16.60
N PHE A 78 -2.49 13.55 -15.63
CA PHE A 78 -3.41 14.67 -15.89
C PHE A 78 -2.74 15.78 -16.71
N VAL A 79 -1.49 16.13 -16.40
CA VAL A 79 -0.76 17.22 -17.06
C VAL A 79 -0.11 16.76 -18.37
N PHE A 80 0.61 15.65 -18.36
CA PHE A 80 1.42 15.19 -19.50
C PHE A 80 0.73 14.13 -20.37
N LYS A 81 -0.46 13.64 -19.98
CA LYS A 81 -1.21 12.59 -20.68
C LYS A 81 -0.37 11.32 -20.93
N ASN A 82 0.52 10.99 -19.98
CA ASN A 82 1.44 9.86 -20.12
C ASN A 82 0.72 8.54 -19.76
N LYS A 83 0.46 7.72 -20.77
CA LYS A 83 -0.24 6.42 -20.61
C LYS A 83 0.54 5.40 -19.77
N ASN A 84 1.88 5.50 -19.69
CA ASN A 84 2.67 4.60 -18.85
C ASN A 84 2.40 4.85 -17.36
N PHE A 85 2.27 6.12 -16.96
CA PHE A 85 1.91 6.47 -15.59
C PHE A 85 0.51 5.95 -15.23
N SER A 86 -0.43 6.08 -16.14
CA SER A 86 -1.78 5.55 -16.02
C SER A 86 -1.78 4.02 -15.79
N LEU A 87 -0.97 3.28 -16.54
CA LEU A 87 -0.85 1.84 -16.39
C LEU A 87 -0.23 1.44 -15.04
N ILE A 88 0.79 2.18 -14.59
CA ILE A 88 1.43 1.96 -13.29
C ILE A 88 0.45 2.23 -12.14
N THR A 89 -0.24 3.37 -12.15
CA THR A 89 -1.19 3.74 -11.09
C THR A 89 -2.35 2.76 -10.97
N LYS A 90 -2.92 2.35 -12.12
CA LYS A 90 -3.95 1.31 -12.20
C LYS A 90 -3.49 -0.02 -11.62
N SER A 91 -2.22 -0.37 -11.83
CA SER A 91 -1.66 -1.66 -11.37
C SER A 91 -1.28 -1.64 -9.90
N LEU A 92 -0.95 -0.50 -9.32
CA LEU A 92 -0.62 -0.32 -7.90
C LEU A 92 -1.84 -0.28 -6.98
N ALA A 93 -2.93 0.33 -7.44
CA ALA A 93 -4.10 0.62 -6.61
C ALA A 93 -4.69 -0.60 -5.88
N PRO A 94 -4.79 -1.81 -6.47
CA PRO A 94 -5.32 -2.98 -5.76
C PRO A 94 -4.49 -3.37 -4.53
N SER A 95 -3.15 -3.33 -4.60
CA SER A 95 -2.32 -3.65 -3.45
C SER A 95 -2.45 -2.61 -2.34
N GLY A 96 -2.45 -1.32 -2.68
CA GLY A 96 -2.67 -0.25 -1.71
C GLY A 96 -4.02 -0.36 -1.01
N PHE A 97 -5.08 -0.70 -1.75
CA PHE A 97 -6.41 -0.95 -1.17
C PHE A 97 -6.40 -2.11 -0.18
N VAL A 98 -5.81 -3.25 -0.54
CA VAL A 98 -5.71 -4.41 0.36
C VAL A 98 -4.97 -4.04 1.64
N PHE A 99 -3.84 -3.36 1.56
CA PHE A 99 -3.10 -2.92 2.73
C PHE A 99 -3.86 -1.90 3.58
N SER A 100 -4.69 -1.03 2.99
CA SER A 100 -5.55 -0.13 3.76
C SER A 100 -6.59 -0.89 4.57
N ILE A 101 -7.18 -1.94 4.01
CA ILE A 101 -8.13 -2.81 4.70
C ILE A 101 -7.44 -3.62 5.81
N ILE A 102 -6.25 -4.20 5.54
CA ILE A 102 -5.47 -4.91 6.56
C ILE A 102 -5.15 -3.97 7.74
N ALA A 103 -4.74 -2.72 7.46
CA ALA A 103 -4.48 -1.74 8.50
C ALA A 103 -5.74 -1.43 9.33
N LEU A 104 -6.90 -1.24 8.72
CA LEU A 104 -8.16 -1.01 9.43
C LEU A 104 -8.57 -2.20 10.30
N VAL A 105 -8.52 -3.41 9.75
CA VAL A 105 -8.89 -4.64 10.46
C VAL A 105 -7.94 -4.91 11.63
N THR A 106 -6.64 -4.88 11.39
CA THR A 106 -5.64 -5.10 12.45
C THR A 106 -5.65 -3.99 13.50
N GLY A 107 -5.90 -2.75 13.09
CA GLY A 107 -6.09 -1.62 14.02
C GLY A 107 -7.32 -1.81 14.91
N SER A 108 -8.43 -2.31 14.35
CA SER A 108 -9.63 -2.65 15.12
C SER A 108 -9.38 -3.78 16.13
N ILE A 109 -8.68 -4.85 15.71
CA ILE A 109 -8.30 -5.96 16.58
C ILE A 109 -7.38 -5.48 17.71
N TRP A 110 -6.40 -4.64 17.40
CA TRP A 110 -5.47 -4.08 18.37
C TRP A 110 -6.13 -3.05 19.31
N GLY A 111 -7.11 -2.31 18.81
CA GLY A 111 -7.88 -1.32 19.58
C GLY A 111 -8.69 -1.97 20.69
N LYS A 112 -9.19 -3.19 20.53
CA LYS A 112 -10.01 -3.86 21.55
C LYS A 112 -9.27 -4.06 22.87
N PRO A 113 -8.08 -4.66 22.95
CA PRO A 113 -7.32 -4.78 24.19
C PRO A 113 -6.74 -3.46 24.69
N THR A 114 -6.43 -2.51 23.78
CA THR A 114 -5.74 -1.25 24.12
C THR A 114 -6.70 -0.17 24.62
N TRP A 115 -7.87 -0.04 23.98
CA TRP A 115 -8.84 1.05 24.21
C TRP A 115 -10.21 0.55 24.66
N GLY A 116 -10.41 -0.77 24.76
CA GLY A 116 -11.69 -1.37 25.14
C GLY A 116 -12.74 -1.41 24.03
N THR A 117 -12.48 -0.87 22.84
CA THR A 117 -13.41 -0.82 21.72
C THR A 117 -12.78 -1.32 20.43
N TRP A 118 -13.60 -1.93 19.56
CA TRP A 118 -13.18 -2.33 18.20
C TRP A 118 -13.05 -1.15 17.25
N TRP A 119 -13.78 -0.08 17.49
CA TRP A 119 -13.84 1.08 16.61
C TRP A 119 -14.07 2.36 17.40
N ALA A 120 -13.34 3.38 17.07
CA ALA A 120 -13.55 4.75 17.52
C ALA A 120 -13.61 5.69 16.32
N TRP A 121 -14.54 6.62 16.31
CA TRP A 121 -14.65 7.65 15.28
C TRP A 121 -13.65 8.78 15.55
N ASP A 122 -12.38 8.44 15.69
CA ASP A 122 -11.33 9.44 15.80
C ASP A 122 -10.79 9.86 14.43
N ALA A 123 -9.99 10.91 14.40
CA ALA A 123 -9.50 11.48 13.15
C ALA A 123 -8.61 10.50 12.36
N ARG A 124 -7.81 9.64 13.04
CA ARG A 124 -6.89 8.71 12.38
C ARG A 124 -7.63 7.53 11.74
N ILE A 125 -8.53 6.89 12.48
CA ILE A 125 -9.29 5.74 11.96
C ILE A 125 -10.22 6.20 10.84
N THR A 126 -10.92 7.32 11.04
CA THR A 126 -11.86 7.87 10.05
C THR A 126 -11.15 8.29 8.75
N SER A 127 -10.00 8.95 8.85
CA SER A 127 -9.23 9.34 7.66
C SER A 127 -8.59 8.12 6.95
N MET A 128 -8.22 7.06 7.69
CA MET A 128 -7.75 5.81 7.08
C MET A 128 -8.89 5.06 6.37
N LEU A 129 -10.11 5.08 6.91
CA LEU A 129 -11.29 4.57 6.22
C LEU A 129 -11.56 5.37 4.94
N LEU A 130 -11.47 6.70 5.01
CA LEU A 130 -11.61 7.56 3.84
C LEU A 130 -10.57 7.26 2.76
N LEU A 131 -9.32 6.96 3.15
CA LEU A 131 -8.28 6.50 2.21
C LEU A 131 -8.70 5.21 1.49
N SER A 132 -9.27 4.26 2.21
CA SER A 132 -9.78 3.01 1.61
C SER A 132 -10.90 3.27 0.61
N ILE A 133 -11.78 4.25 0.91
CA ILE A 133 -12.82 4.69 -0.01
C ILE A 133 -12.21 5.35 -1.26
N PHE A 134 -11.19 6.20 -1.13
CA PHE A 134 -10.49 6.77 -2.28
C PHE A 134 -9.85 5.70 -3.17
N TYR A 135 -9.24 4.67 -2.59
CA TYR A 135 -8.74 3.52 -3.36
C TYR A 135 -9.87 2.81 -4.12
N LEU A 136 -10.99 2.55 -3.45
CA LEU A 136 -12.14 1.90 -4.07
C LEU A 136 -12.70 2.72 -5.23
N LEU A 137 -12.88 4.04 -5.04
CA LEU A 137 -13.31 4.95 -6.08
C LEU A 137 -12.33 4.99 -7.25
N PHE A 138 -11.03 5.03 -6.96
CA PHE A 138 -9.99 4.97 -8.00
C PHE A 138 -10.07 3.68 -8.81
N ILE A 139 -10.17 2.52 -8.16
CA ILE A 139 -10.26 1.22 -8.83
C ILE A 139 -11.54 1.09 -9.66
N THR A 140 -12.67 1.54 -9.12
CA THR A 140 -13.97 1.43 -9.79
C THR A 140 -14.09 2.41 -10.96
N SER A 141 -13.44 3.57 -10.91
CA SER A 141 -13.44 4.55 -12.00
C SER A 141 -12.96 3.97 -13.34
N TRP A 142 -12.09 2.96 -13.32
CA TRP A 142 -11.64 2.23 -14.50
C TRP A 142 -12.70 1.31 -15.13
N LYS A 143 -13.83 1.10 -14.44
CA LYS A 143 -14.94 0.26 -14.90
C LYS A 143 -16.19 1.07 -15.31
N ILE A 144 -16.22 2.37 -15.01
CA ILE A 144 -17.40 3.22 -15.24
C ILE A 144 -17.61 3.48 -16.74
N THR A 145 -16.54 3.56 -17.53
CA THR A 145 -16.62 3.86 -18.96
C THR A 145 -15.69 2.96 -19.76
N THR A 146 -16.09 2.68 -20.98
CA THR A 146 -15.25 1.97 -21.99
C THR A 146 -14.17 2.90 -22.59
N ASP A 147 -14.35 4.21 -22.48
CA ASP A 147 -13.38 5.22 -22.91
C ASP A 147 -12.23 5.31 -21.91
N THR A 148 -11.08 4.75 -22.29
CA THR A 148 -9.86 4.74 -21.45
C THR A 148 -9.41 6.15 -21.06
N SER A 149 -9.53 7.14 -21.94
CA SER A 149 -9.11 8.52 -21.67
C SER A 149 -9.98 9.17 -20.59
N LYS A 150 -11.29 8.91 -20.61
CA LYS A 150 -12.19 9.37 -19.55
C LYS A 150 -11.90 8.69 -18.22
N SER A 151 -11.66 7.38 -18.21
CA SER A 151 -11.27 6.66 -17.00
C SER A 151 -9.96 7.18 -16.41
N GLU A 152 -8.95 7.44 -17.24
CA GLU A 152 -7.67 8.04 -16.83
C GLU A 152 -7.88 9.41 -16.14
N LYS A 153 -8.70 10.27 -16.74
CA LYS A 153 -9.00 11.59 -16.18
C LYS A 153 -9.74 11.50 -14.85
N ILE A 154 -10.78 10.67 -14.77
CA ILE A 154 -11.58 10.51 -13.54
C ILE A 154 -10.72 9.92 -12.41
N SER A 155 -9.98 8.85 -12.67
CA SER A 155 -9.09 8.22 -11.67
C SER A 155 -8.01 9.17 -11.20
N SER A 156 -7.43 9.98 -12.10
CA SER A 156 -6.41 10.97 -11.74
C SER A 156 -6.97 12.07 -10.83
N ILE A 157 -8.17 12.55 -11.09
CA ILE A 157 -8.84 13.54 -10.23
C ILE A 157 -9.10 12.96 -8.84
N ILE A 158 -9.61 11.72 -8.75
CA ILE A 158 -9.85 11.04 -7.48
C ILE A 158 -8.54 10.92 -6.67
N ALA A 159 -7.46 10.50 -7.31
CA ALA A 159 -6.17 10.36 -6.65
C ALA A 159 -5.60 11.70 -6.16
N ILE A 160 -5.70 12.76 -6.96
CA ILE A 160 -5.21 14.11 -6.59
C ILE A 160 -6.02 14.66 -5.41
N ILE A 161 -7.35 14.53 -5.43
CA ILE A 161 -8.20 14.94 -4.31
C ILE A 161 -7.87 14.12 -3.06
N GLY A 162 -7.72 12.80 -3.20
CA GLY A 162 -7.40 11.91 -2.08
C GLY A 162 -6.03 12.17 -1.45
N LEU A 163 -5.10 12.83 -2.17
CA LEU A 163 -3.79 13.20 -1.63
C LEU A 163 -3.91 14.15 -0.42
N ILE A 164 -4.95 14.99 -0.39
CA ILE A 164 -5.22 15.89 0.74
C ILE A 164 -5.45 15.13 2.04
N ASN A 165 -5.96 13.89 1.95
CA ASN A 165 -6.22 13.05 3.11
C ASN A 165 -4.92 12.47 3.74
N ILE A 166 -3.82 12.39 3.01
CA ILE A 166 -2.56 11.82 3.51
C ILE A 166 -1.98 12.62 4.69
N PRO A 167 -1.80 13.95 4.61
CA PRO A 167 -1.41 14.77 5.76
C PRO A 167 -2.37 14.63 6.95
N VAL A 168 -3.69 14.55 6.68
CA VAL A 168 -4.70 14.38 7.74
C VAL A 168 -4.44 13.09 8.51
N ILE A 169 -4.20 11.95 7.83
CA ILE A 169 -3.85 10.69 8.50
C ILE A 169 -2.55 10.85 9.31
N LYS A 170 -1.50 11.41 8.69
CA LYS A 170 -0.17 11.50 9.30
C LYS A 170 -0.17 12.35 10.56
N PHE A 171 -0.79 13.53 10.50
CA PHE A 171 -0.76 14.52 11.57
C PHE A 171 -2.02 14.51 12.45
N SER A 172 -2.93 13.56 12.26
CA SER A 172 -4.20 13.47 13.01
C SER A 172 -4.02 13.47 14.53
N VAL A 173 -2.97 12.82 15.04
CA VAL A 173 -2.69 12.73 16.49
C VAL A 173 -2.13 14.05 17.02
N GLU A 174 -1.50 14.85 16.19
CA GLU A 174 -0.95 16.16 16.56
C GLU A 174 -2.02 17.26 16.49
N TRP A 175 -2.95 17.14 15.54
CA TRP A 175 -3.98 18.16 15.28
C TRP A 175 -5.26 17.97 16.11
N TRP A 176 -5.55 16.71 16.51
CA TRP A 176 -6.78 16.36 17.25
C TRP A 176 -6.48 15.40 18.39
N ASN A 177 -7.36 15.37 19.37
CA ASN A 177 -7.37 14.34 20.40
C ASN A 177 -7.84 13.02 19.78
N THR A 178 -6.96 12.02 19.77
CA THR A 178 -7.24 10.68 19.26
C THR A 178 -6.82 9.63 20.29
N LEU A 179 -7.36 8.41 20.17
CA LEU A 179 -6.92 7.28 20.97
C LEU A 179 -5.56 6.73 20.53
N HIS A 180 -5.13 7.08 19.33
CA HIS A 180 -3.86 6.62 18.77
C HIS A 180 -2.67 7.33 19.42
N GLN A 181 -1.61 6.57 19.61
CA GLN A 181 -0.31 7.09 20.04
C GLN A 181 0.35 7.91 18.92
N PRO A 182 1.20 8.89 19.25
CA PRO A 182 2.11 9.51 18.29
C PRO A 182 2.97 8.47 17.59
N ALA A 183 3.53 8.84 16.42
CA ALA A 183 4.38 7.92 15.65
C ALA A 183 5.60 7.49 16.49
N SER A 184 5.71 6.20 16.77
CA SER A 184 6.79 5.62 17.56
C SER A 184 8.09 5.47 16.77
N VAL A 185 8.00 5.43 15.43
CA VAL A 185 9.16 5.40 14.51
C VAL A 185 9.17 6.70 13.73
N LYS A 186 10.20 7.50 13.92
CA LYS A 186 10.41 8.78 13.25
C LYS A 186 11.71 8.75 12.46
N ILE A 187 11.77 9.41 11.30
CA ILE A 187 12.93 9.35 10.40
C ILE A 187 14.11 10.21 10.93
N LEU A 188 13.83 11.29 11.67
CA LEU A 188 14.82 12.29 12.10
C LEU A 188 14.91 12.45 13.62
N GLU A 189 14.20 11.64 14.39
CA GLU A 189 14.18 11.69 15.84
C GLU A 189 14.43 10.30 16.42
N GLU A 190 14.75 10.22 17.71
CA GLU A 190 14.88 8.95 18.40
C GLU A 190 13.55 8.19 18.42
N THR A 191 13.62 6.90 18.15
CA THR A 191 12.46 6.01 18.19
C THR A 191 12.02 5.79 19.63
N THR A 192 10.72 5.77 19.88
CA THR A 192 10.17 5.54 21.23
C THR A 192 9.94 4.07 21.55
N ILE A 193 10.09 3.16 20.56
CA ILE A 193 10.02 1.71 20.76
C ILE A 193 11.41 1.13 21.04
N HIS A 194 11.45 0.05 21.81
CA HIS A 194 12.69 -0.63 22.14
C HIS A 194 13.37 -1.21 20.88
N SER A 195 14.70 -1.17 20.84
CA SER A 195 15.48 -1.60 19.65
C SER A 195 15.21 -3.05 19.23
N SER A 196 14.92 -3.95 20.16
CA SER A 196 14.54 -5.34 19.87
C SER A 196 13.24 -5.49 19.08
N MET A 197 12.36 -4.48 19.10
CA MET A 197 11.12 -4.47 18.31
C MET A 197 11.31 -3.85 16.91
N LEU A 198 12.41 -3.11 16.69
CA LEU A 198 12.68 -2.49 15.38
C LEU A 198 13.06 -3.52 14.32
N THR A 199 13.84 -4.53 14.69
CA THR A 199 14.28 -5.58 13.75
C THR A 199 13.11 -6.36 13.17
N PRO A 200 12.19 -6.96 13.95
CA PRO A 200 11.03 -7.64 13.41
C PRO A 200 10.11 -6.69 12.61
N LEU A 201 9.95 -5.43 13.06
CA LEU A 201 9.17 -4.43 12.32
C LEU A 201 9.79 -4.12 10.93
N ALA A 202 11.10 -3.97 10.86
CA ALA A 202 11.80 -3.71 9.60
C ALA A 202 11.70 -4.91 8.63
N ILE A 203 11.90 -6.14 9.13
CA ILE A 203 11.80 -7.37 8.33
C ILE A 203 10.36 -7.55 7.80
N MET A 204 9.35 -7.37 8.65
CA MET A 204 7.95 -7.45 8.23
C MET A 204 7.57 -6.35 7.24
N THR A 205 8.12 -5.14 7.41
CA THR A 205 7.95 -4.05 6.42
C THR A 205 8.56 -4.42 5.07
N ALA A 206 9.75 -5.00 5.06
CA ALA A 206 10.38 -5.49 3.84
C ALA A 206 9.58 -6.63 3.18
N ALA A 207 9.07 -7.58 3.97
CA ALA A 207 8.21 -8.66 3.47
C ALA A 207 6.95 -8.10 2.79
N PHE A 208 6.26 -7.13 3.42
CA PHE A 208 5.04 -6.54 2.89
C PHE A 208 5.31 -5.66 1.66
N ALA A 209 6.47 -4.97 1.61
CA ALA A 209 6.90 -4.25 0.42
C ALA A 209 7.15 -5.20 -0.77
N LEU A 210 7.80 -6.34 -0.53
CA LEU A 210 7.99 -7.39 -1.54
C LEU A 210 6.66 -7.99 -2.00
N PHE A 211 5.72 -8.21 -1.09
CA PHE A 211 4.38 -8.69 -1.42
C PHE A 211 3.62 -7.66 -2.27
N SER A 212 3.68 -6.39 -1.89
CA SER A 212 3.09 -5.31 -2.68
C SER A 212 3.69 -5.22 -4.09
N LEU A 213 5.01 -5.33 -4.20
CA LEU A 213 5.72 -5.37 -5.48
C LEU A 213 5.28 -6.57 -6.33
N LEU A 214 5.12 -7.73 -5.71
CA LEU A 214 4.65 -8.94 -6.41
C LEU A 214 3.25 -8.74 -6.98
N ILE A 215 2.30 -8.24 -6.18
CA ILE A 215 0.92 -7.94 -6.63
C ILE A 215 0.95 -6.93 -7.78
N PHE A 216 1.76 -5.87 -7.63
CA PHE A 216 1.94 -4.87 -8.69
C PHE A 216 2.42 -5.49 -10.01
N LEU A 217 3.49 -6.30 -9.95
CA LEU A 217 4.06 -6.95 -11.14
C LEU A 217 3.06 -7.90 -11.81
N MET A 218 2.29 -8.66 -11.03
CA MET A 218 1.24 -9.55 -11.53
C MET A 218 0.13 -8.74 -12.24
N LYS A 219 -0.31 -7.66 -11.61
CA LYS A 219 -1.35 -6.80 -12.17
C LYS A 219 -0.87 -6.04 -13.41
N TYR A 220 0.33 -5.51 -13.37
CA TYR A 220 0.96 -4.83 -14.49
C TYR A 220 1.13 -5.76 -15.69
N ASN A 221 1.57 -7.01 -15.46
CA ASN A 221 1.65 -8.06 -16.47
C ASN A 221 0.28 -8.34 -17.11
N THR A 222 -0.77 -8.45 -16.29
CA THR A 222 -2.15 -8.64 -16.76
C THR A 222 -2.62 -7.49 -17.66
N GLU A 223 -2.35 -6.25 -17.28
CA GLU A 223 -2.74 -5.08 -18.07
C GLU A 223 -1.96 -4.98 -19.38
N LEU A 224 -0.65 -5.32 -19.39
CA LEU A 224 0.16 -5.41 -20.61
C LEU A 224 -0.37 -6.48 -21.58
N LEU A 225 -0.78 -7.65 -21.07
CA LEU A 225 -1.38 -8.70 -21.88
C LEU A 225 -2.69 -8.25 -22.53
N LYS A 226 -3.53 -7.51 -21.80
CA LYS A 226 -4.76 -6.93 -22.36
C LYS A 226 -4.48 -5.94 -23.50
N ILE A 227 -3.43 -5.11 -23.37
CA ILE A 227 -3.04 -4.16 -24.41
C ILE A 227 -2.54 -4.93 -25.66
N LYS A 228 -1.71 -5.94 -25.44
CA LYS A 228 -1.20 -6.79 -26.54
C LYS A 228 -2.33 -7.48 -27.30
N ASN A 229 -3.28 -8.12 -26.60
CA ASN A 229 -4.39 -8.83 -27.22
C ASN A 229 -5.28 -7.87 -28.01
N LYS A 230 -5.65 -6.70 -27.46
CA LYS A 230 -6.40 -5.67 -28.21
C LYS A 230 -5.67 -5.16 -29.47
N GLY A 231 -4.33 -5.22 -29.49
CA GLY A 231 -3.54 -4.90 -30.69
C GLY A 231 -3.63 -5.99 -31.76
N LEU A 232 -3.71 -7.25 -31.35
CA LEU A 232 -3.86 -8.41 -32.29
C LEU A 232 -5.27 -8.48 -32.86
N ASP A 233 -6.31 -8.13 -32.10
CA ASP A 233 -7.70 -8.13 -32.58
C ASP A 233 -8.00 -7.03 -33.63
N ARG A 234 -7.04 -6.14 -33.88
CA ARG A 234 -7.14 -5.06 -34.86
C ARG A 234 -6.33 -5.31 -36.17
N LEU A 235 -5.64 -6.45 -36.25
CA LEU A 235 -4.91 -6.92 -37.45
C LEU A 235 -5.72 -7.98 -38.19
#